data_8d211839728c32b6fa229884d42a02bf
#
_entry.id   8d211839728c32b6fa229884d42a02bf
#
_cell.length_a   1.000
_cell.length_b   1.000
_cell.length_c   1.000
_cell.angle_alpha   90.00
_cell.angle_beta   90.00
_cell.angle_gamma   90.00
#
_symmetry.space_group_name_H-M   'P 1'
#
loop_
_entity.id
_entity.type
_entity.pdbx_description
1 polymer ?
#
loop_
_entity_poly.entity_id
_entity_poly.type
_entity_poly.pdbx_seq_one_letter_code
_entity_poly.pdbx_strand_id
1 'polypeptide(L)'
;MEFVALSDAVLRTLALEDPELRRVFHGVYPADQLPRSPAMSVRQAYIVNTDPAGEPGQHWLGLWTEKNQCEIFDSYGLPLHVYTNPELHQWWGRWKYLTRSDQTLQALDSQTCGHYALFFLKARAQGRSYQEFLSQWSCDNLVLNDQKVAEQLKRVIKRELQDEVDARRPEGGQKNVSRQAFITCNHCEC
;
A
#
# COMPACT_ATOMS: atom_id res chain seq x y z
N MET A 1 -10.65 16.79 8.77
CA MET A 1 -10.73 15.86 7.60
C MET A 1 -10.76 14.49 8.21
N GLU A 2 -11.79 13.71 7.97
CA GLU A 2 -11.89 12.36 8.54
C GLU A 2 -11.04 11.41 7.71
N PHE A 3 -10.11 10.73 8.37
CA PHE A 3 -9.25 9.71 7.77
C PHE A 3 -9.92 8.35 7.98
N VAL A 4 -10.23 7.65 6.91
CA VAL A 4 -10.87 6.33 6.99
C VAL A 4 -9.81 5.27 7.26
N ALA A 5 -10.01 4.45 8.29
CA ALA A 5 -9.16 3.28 8.54
C ALA A 5 -9.24 2.30 7.36
N LEU A 6 -8.10 1.75 6.99
CA LEU A 6 -8.05 0.72 5.95
C LEU A 6 -8.28 -0.66 6.56
N SER A 7 -9.21 -1.42 5.99
CA SER A 7 -9.40 -2.83 6.33
C SER A 7 -8.30 -3.71 5.72
N ASP A 8 -8.18 -4.94 6.22
CA ASP A 8 -7.29 -5.96 5.67
C ASP A 8 -7.54 -6.23 4.19
N ALA A 9 -8.81 -6.30 3.77
CA ALA A 9 -9.19 -6.51 2.38
C ALA A 9 -8.71 -5.37 1.48
N VAL A 10 -8.91 -4.11 1.90
CA VAL A 10 -8.45 -2.93 1.14
C VAL A 10 -6.93 -2.89 1.07
N LEU A 11 -6.23 -3.13 2.19
CA LEU A 11 -4.76 -3.17 2.21
C LEU A 11 -4.20 -4.24 1.29
N ARG A 12 -4.82 -5.43 1.26
CA ARG A 12 -4.45 -6.53 0.37
C ARG A 12 -4.63 -6.16 -1.09
N THR A 13 -5.78 -5.60 -1.45
CA THR A 13 -6.07 -5.16 -2.82
C THR A 13 -5.04 -4.15 -3.29
N LEU A 14 -4.84 -3.06 -2.56
CA LEU A 14 -3.90 -1.99 -2.92
C LEU A 14 -2.44 -2.48 -3.01
N ALA A 15 -2.04 -3.45 -2.18
CA ALA A 15 -0.71 -4.03 -2.25
C ALA A 15 -0.51 -4.91 -3.49
N LEU A 16 -1.55 -5.66 -3.91
CA LEU A 16 -1.50 -6.54 -5.09
C LEU A 16 -1.62 -5.77 -6.42
N GLU A 17 -2.26 -4.61 -6.40
CA GLU A 17 -2.36 -3.72 -7.57
C GLU A 17 -1.04 -2.98 -7.86
N ASP A 18 -0.19 -2.76 -6.85
CA ASP A 18 1.11 -2.14 -7.07
C ASP A 18 2.08 -3.11 -7.78
N PRO A 19 2.63 -2.75 -8.96
CA PRO A 19 3.41 -3.66 -9.79
C PRO A 19 4.73 -4.12 -9.18
N GLU A 20 5.33 -3.33 -8.28
CA GLU A 20 6.58 -3.69 -7.60
C GLU A 20 6.29 -4.43 -6.29
N LEU A 21 5.34 -3.93 -5.49
CA LEU A 21 5.02 -4.55 -4.21
C LEU A 21 4.42 -5.95 -4.38
N ARG A 22 3.52 -6.17 -5.34
CA ARG A 22 2.89 -7.49 -5.58
C ARG A 22 3.86 -8.64 -5.79
N ARG A 23 5.09 -8.35 -6.27
CA ARG A 23 6.12 -9.37 -6.52
C ARG A 23 6.72 -9.95 -5.25
N VAL A 24 6.64 -9.21 -4.16
CA VAL A 24 7.22 -9.54 -2.86
C VAL A 24 6.20 -9.57 -1.73
N PHE A 25 4.96 -9.16 -2.01
CA PHE A 25 3.90 -9.08 -1.01
C PHE A 25 3.38 -10.47 -0.64
N HIS A 26 3.51 -10.81 0.62
CA HIS A 26 3.10 -12.11 1.15
C HIS A 26 1.66 -12.10 1.68
N GLY A 27 1.24 -10.99 2.27
CA GLY A 27 -0.14 -10.85 2.72
C GLY A 27 -0.36 -9.85 3.86
N VAL A 28 -1.63 -9.78 4.27
CA VAL A 28 -2.10 -9.07 5.47
C VAL A 28 -2.49 -10.12 6.49
N TYR A 29 -2.04 -9.98 7.72
CA TYR A 29 -2.18 -10.99 8.77
C TYR A 29 -2.59 -10.36 10.11
N PRO A 30 -3.40 -11.03 10.92
CA PRO A 30 -3.49 -10.75 12.34
C PRO A 30 -2.20 -11.20 13.05
N ALA A 31 -1.97 -10.71 14.26
CA ALA A 31 -0.75 -10.93 15.01
C ALA A 31 -0.36 -12.42 15.19
N ASP A 32 -1.36 -13.28 15.36
CA ASP A 32 -1.22 -14.71 15.64
C ASP A 32 -1.17 -15.63 14.41
N GLN A 33 -1.30 -15.05 13.20
CA GLN A 33 -1.36 -15.83 11.95
C GLN A 33 -0.22 -15.54 10.96
N LEU A 34 0.83 -14.86 11.38
CA LEU A 34 2.02 -14.69 10.55
C LEU A 34 2.63 -16.05 10.16
N PRO A 35 3.21 -16.20 8.97
CA PRO A 35 3.81 -17.45 8.50
C PRO A 35 4.84 -18.00 9.50
N ARG A 36 4.69 -19.24 9.91
CA ARG A 36 5.61 -19.87 10.89
C ARG A 36 7.04 -20.03 10.38
N SER A 37 7.21 -20.11 9.07
CA SER A 37 8.51 -20.32 8.43
C SER A 37 8.67 -19.35 7.26
N PRO A 38 8.94 -18.05 7.52
CA PRO A 38 9.21 -17.09 6.47
C PRO A 38 10.49 -17.49 5.72
N ALA A 39 10.52 -17.23 4.42
CA ALA A 39 11.71 -17.51 3.60
C ALA A 39 12.79 -16.47 3.86
N MET A 40 13.82 -16.85 4.63
CA MET A 40 14.87 -15.94 5.11
C MET A 40 15.79 -15.38 4.01
N SER A 41 15.82 -16.00 2.83
CA SER A 41 16.75 -15.65 1.74
C SER A 41 16.16 -14.71 0.69
N VAL A 42 14.85 -14.51 0.67
CA VAL A 42 14.15 -13.71 -0.32
C VAL A 42 13.49 -12.47 0.30
N ARG A 43 13.21 -11.48 -0.55
CA ARG A 43 12.43 -10.30 -0.15
C ARG A 43 11.00 -10.68 0.06
N GLN A 44 10.44 -10.30 1.20
CA GLN A 44 9.01 -10.47 1.48
C GLN A 44 8.48 -9.26 2.24
N ALA A 45 7.26 -8.89 1.91
CA ALA A 45 6.54 -7.78 2.53
C ALA A 45 5.26 -8.30 3.18
N TYR A 46 5.03 -7.90 4.43
CA TYR A 46 3.84 -8.28 5.20
C TYR A 46 3.22 -7.02 5.82
N ILE A 47 1.90 -6.97 5.88
CA ILE A 47 1.18 -6.04 6.73
C ILE A 47 0.60 -6.86 7.87
N VAL A 48 0.84 -6.45 9.11
CA VAL A 48 0.36 -7.20 10.28
C VAL A 48 -0.44 -6.30 11.20
N ASN A 49 -1.60 -6.79 11.67
CA ASN A 49 -2.33 -6.17 12.75
C ASN A 49 -1.67 -6.54 14.08
N THR A 50 -1.65 -5.63 15.05
CA THR A 50 -1.11 -5.89 16.38
C THR A 50 -2.02 -6.75 17.25
N ASP A 51 -3.29 -6.90 16.88
CA ASP A 51 -4.26 -7.77 17.54
C ASP A 51 -4.33 -9.15 16.87
N PRO A 52 -4.68 -10.19 17.65
CA PRO A 52 -4.93 -11.53 17.12
C PRO A 52 -6.22 -11.59 16.29
N ALA A 53 -6.41 -12.70 15.59
CA ALA A 53 -7.63 -12.96 14.83
C ALA A 53 -8.87 -12.96 15.72
N GLY A 54 -9.92 -12.31 15.24
CA GLY A 54 -11.19 -12.19 15.96
C GLY A 54 -11.33 -10.96 16.86
N GLU A 55 -10.22 -10.24 17.08
CA GLU A 55 -10.24 -8.95 17.77
C GLU A 55 -10.48 -7.80 16.75
N PRO A 56 -10.95 -6.62 17.23
CA PRO A 56 -11.30 -5.50 16.34
C PRO A 56 -10.17 -5.00 15.43
N GLY A 57 -8.92 -5.20 15.84
CA GLY A 57 -7.75 -4.68 15.16
C GLY A 57 -7.46 -3.23 15.51
N GLN A 58 -6.33 -2.99 16.19
CA GLN A 58 -5.99 -1.66 16.70
C GLN A 58 -5.00 -0.92 15.82
N HIS A 59 -3.98 -1.63 15.31
CA HIS A 59 -2.87 -0.97 14.63
C HIS A 59 -2.23 -1.85 13.56
N TRP A 60 -1.78 -1.20 12.46
CA TRP A 60 -1.10 -1.85 11.35
C TRP A 60 0.39 -1.55 11.35
N LEU A 61 1.20 -2.59 11.27
CA LEU A 61 2.65 -2.52 11.08
C LEU A 61 3.02 -3.00 9.67
N GLY A 62 4.06 -2.42 9.10
CA GLY A 62 4.69 -2.89 7.86
C GLY A 62 5.95 -3.70 8.17
N LEU A 63 6.05 -4.92 7.65
CA LEU A 63 7.23 -5.77 7.84
C LEU A 63 7.89 -6.02 6.48
N TRP A 64 9.17 -5.65 6.37
CA TRP A 64 10.00 -5.95 5.21
C TRP A 64 11.11 -6.90 5.61
N THR A 65 11.25 -8.01 4.90
CA THR A 65 12.25 -9.02 5.23
C THR A 65 13.17 -9.31 4.05
N GLU A 66 14.46 -9.41 4.33
CA GLU A 66 15.51 -9.76 3.35
C GLU A 66 16.76 -10.27 4.08
N LYS A 67 17.37 -11.36 3.63
CA LYS A 67 18.70 -11.83 4.08
C LYS A 67 18.87 -11.93 5.61
N ASN A 68 17.95 -12.59 6.29
CA ASN A 68 17.92 -12.71 7.75
C ASN A 68 17.72 -11.39 8.51
N GLN A 69 17.23 -10.35 7.82
CA GLN A 69 16.86 -9.08 8.40
C GLN A 69 15.35 -8.90 8.33
N CYS A 70 14.80 -8.27 9.35
CA CYS A 70 13.43 -7.77 9.34
C CYS A 70 13.43 -6.30 9.71
N GLU A 71 12.87 -5.49 8.85
CA GLU A 71 12.54 -4.10 9.14
C GLU A 71 11.09 -4.04 9.59
N ILE A 72 10.87 -3.48 10.76
CA ILE A 72 9.55 -3.30 11.36
C ILE A 72 9.23 -1.81 11.30
N PHE A 73 8.26 -1.46 10.48
CA PHE A 73 7.78 -0.10 10.38
C PHE A 73 6.51 0.07 11.19
N ASP A 74 6.56 1.04 12.09
CA ASP A 74 5.48 1.50 12.94
C ASP A 74 5.34 3.03 12.79
N SER A 75 4.16 3.50 12.39
CA SER A 75 3.90 4.94 12.22
C SER A 75 3.87 5.72 13.53
N TYR A 76 3.69 5.05 14.67
CA TYR A 76 3.82 5.65 15.99
C TYR A 76 5.26 5.61 16.55
N GLY A 77 6.14 4.80 15.93
CA GLY A 77 7.53 4.67 16.40
C GLY A 77 7.67 4.00 17.76
N LEU A 78 6.68 3.19 18.17
CA LEU A 78 6.66 2.58 19.51
C LEU A 78 7.69 1.45 19.62
N PRO A 79 8.27 1.25 20.80
CA PRO A 79 9.16 0.12 21.04
C PRO A 79 8.39 -1.21 21.02
N LEU A 80 9.01 -2.28 20.51
CA LEU A 80 8.34 -3.56 20.26
C LEU A 80 7.68 -4.19 21.50
N HIS A 81 8.20 -3.89 22.69
CA HIS A 81 7.66 -4.47 23.94
C HIS A 81 6.27 -3.94 24.31
N VAL A 82 5.78 -2.86 23.70
CA VAL A 82 4.41 -2.37 23.92
C VAL A 82 3.38 -3.27 23.26
N TYR A 83 3.76 -4.02 22.25
CA TYR A 83 2.92 -5.00 21.58
C TYR A 83 3.00 -6.33 22.35
N THR A 84 1.98 -6.64 23.12
CA THR A 84 2.02 -7.74 24.08
C THR A 84 1.72 -9.12 23.50
N ASN A 85 1.40 -9.21 22.19
CA ASN A 85 1.07 -10.47 21.55
C ASN A 85 2.32 -11.38 21.46
N PRO A 86 2.29 -12.58 22.07
CA PRO A 86 3.46 -13.46 22.15
C PRO A 86 3.87 -14.05 20.81
N GLU A 87 2.93 -14.24 19.89
CA GLU A 87 3.20 -14.76 18.55
C GLU A 87 4.00 -13.75 17.72
N LEU A 88 3.72 -12.45 17.84
CA LEU A 88 4.54 -11.39 17.23
C LEU A 88 5.97 -11.43 17.78
N HIS A 89 6.14 -11.51 19.09
CA HIS A 89 7.47 -11.59 19.70
C HIS A 89 8.23 -12.83 19.26
N GLN A 90 7.55 -13.98 19.20
CA GLN A 90 8.15 -15.22 18.70
C GLN A 90 8.53 -15.08 17.22
N TRP A 91 7.73 -14.39 16.43
CA TRP A 91 8.01 -14.18 15.01
C TRP A 91 9.20 -13.26 14.81
N TRP A 92 9.29 -12.14 15.53
CA TRP A 92 10.42 -11.22 15.49
C TRP A 92 11.72 -11.87 15.98
N GLY A 93 11.65 -12.69 17.02
CA GLY A 93 12.80 -13.40 17.58
C GLY A 93 13.50 -14.38 16.62
N ARG A 94 12.91 -14.67 15.47
CA ARG A 94 13.51 -15.54 14.43
C ARG A 94 14.53 -14.81 13.57
N TRP A 95 14.49 -13.49 13.54
CA TRP A 95 15.35 -12.69 12.67
C TRP A 95 16.66 -12.36 13.39
N LYS A 96 17.78 -12.58 12.68
CA LYS A 96 19.09 -12.25 13.23
C LYS A 96 19.27 -10.75 13.46
N TYR A 97 18.68 -9.94 12.57
CA TYR A 97 18.76 -8.49 12.64
C TYR A 97 17.36 -7.89 12.55
N LEU A 98 17.06 -7.04 13.52
CA LEU A 98 15.83 -6.26 13.52
C LEU A 98 16.16 -4.77 13.37
N THR A 99 15.50 -4.13 12.45
CA THR A 99 15.58 -2.67 12.28
C THR A 99 14.20 -2.08 12.52
N ARG A 100 14.12 -1.02 13.28
CA ARG A 100 12.92 -0.23 13.49
C ARG A 100 13.28 1.24 13.60
N SER A 101 12.30 2.13 13.45
CA SER A 101 12.41 3.54 13.81
C SER A 101 11.69 3.83 15.12
N ASP A 102 12.16 4.81 15.85
CA ASP A 102 11.46 5.46 16.97
C ASP A 102 10.83 6.80 16.56
N GLN A 103 10.89 7.12 15.28
CA GLN A 103 10.28 8.33 14.74
C GLN A 103 8.76 8.18 14.65
N THR A 104 8.04 9.02 15.37
CA THR A 104 6.59 9.16 15.26
C THR A 104 6.23 9.94 14.00
N LEU A 105 5.38 9.38 13.15
CA LEU A 105 4.92 10.00 11.90
C LEU A 105 3.43 10.32 11.91
N GLN A 106 2.65 9.55 12.65
CA GLN A 106 1.19 9.59 12.71
C GLN A 106 0.72 10.33 13.96
N ALA A 107 -0.31 11.18 13.84
CA ALA A 107 -0.99 11.79 14.96
C ALA A 107 -1.80 10.74 15.75
N LEU A 108 -1.89 10.91 17.08
CA LEU A 108 -2.48 9.92 17.98
C LEU A 108 -3.98 9.65 17.72
N ASP A 109 -4.70 10.64 17.24
CA ASP A 109 -6.13 10.59 16.93
C ASP A 109 -6.45 10.21 15.49
N SER A 110 -5.43 9.86 14.71
CA SER A 110 -5.56 9.51 13.30
C SER A 110 -5.68 7.99 13.10
N GLN A 111 -6.30 7.59 11.98
CA GLN A 111 -6.49 6.19 11.59
C GLN A 111 -5.67 5.83 10.32
N THR A 112 -4.51 6.45 10.16
CA THR A 112 -3.70 6.32 8.94
C THR A 112 -2.61 5.26 9.01
N CYS A 113 -2.53 4.44 10.06
CA CYS A 113 -1.49 3.43 10.24
C CYS A 113 -1.37 2.47 9.04
N GLY A 114 -2.49 1.98 8.52
CA GLY A 114 -2.51 1.13 7.32
C GLY A 114 -1.98 1.84 6.07
N HIS A 115 -2.25 3.15 5.92
CA HIS A 115 -1.71 3.95 4.84
C HIS A 115 -0.18 3.99 4.89
N TYR A 116 0.38 4.29 6.07
CA TYR A 116 1.82 4.35 6.27
C TYR A 116 2.49 2.99 6.04
N ALA A 117 1.92 1.91 6.60
CA ALA A 117 2.44 0.55 6.41
C ALA A 117 2.51 0.18 4.92
N LEU A 118 1.44 0.45 4.16
CA LEU A 118 1.38 0.22 2.72
C LEU A 118 2.46 1.03 1.97
N PHE A 119 2.57 2.34 2.24
CA PHE A 119 3.54 3.20 1.54
C PHE A 119 4.98 2.91 1.91
N PHE A 120 5.25 2.49 3.15
CA PHE A 120 6.56 1.97 3.54
C PHE A 120 6.94 0.76 2.67
N LEU A 121 6.08 -0.23 2.57
CA LEU A 121 6.34 -1.44 1.80
C LEU A 121 6.47 -1.14 0.29
N LYS A 122 5.67 -0.22 -0.26
CA LYS A 122 5.83 0.24 -1.64
C LYS A 122 7.20 0.89 -1.86
N ALA A 123 7.64 1.75 -0.96
CA ALA A 123 8.95 2.39 -1.04
C ALA A 123 10.09 1.34 -0.99
N ARG A 124 9.97 0.34 -0.10
CA ARG A 124 10.94 -0.75 -0.02
C ARG A 124 10.96 -1.61 -1.29
N ALA A 125 9.80 -1.94 -1.85
CA ALA A 125 9.69 -2.69 -3.10
C ALA A 125 10.31 -1.94 -4.29
N GLN A 126 10.24 -0.61 -4.31
CA GLN A 126 10.89 0.27 -5.27
C GLN A 126 12.41 0.46 -5.03
N GLY A 127 12.98 -0.22 -4.03
CA GLY A 127 14.41 -0.16 -3.72
C GLY A 127 14.84 0.99 -2.82
N ARG A 128 13.92 1.83 -2.31
CA ARG A 128 14.27 2.86 -1.34
C ARG A 128 14.63 2.23 0.00
N SER A 129 15.61 2.78 0.68
CA SER A 129 15.98 2.37 2.03
C SER A 129 14.93 2.80 3.05
N TYR A 130 14.97 2.17 4.24
CA TYR A 130 14.13 2.57 5.37
C TYR A 130 14.33 4.04 5.73
N GLN A 131 15.59 4.50 5.75
CA GLN A 131 15.94 5.88 6.08
C GLN A 131 15.43 6.88 5.03
N GLU A 132 15.52 6.55 3.75
CA GLU A 132 14.95 7.39 2.69
C GLU A 132 13.43 7.48 2.77
N PHE A 133 12.77 6.42 3.23
CA PHE A 133 11.34 6.50 3.51
C PHE A 133 11.04 7.45 4.68
N LEU A 134 11.79 7.36 5.78
CA LEU A 134 11.57 8.22 6.95
C LEU A 134 11.84 9.70 6.64
N SER A 135 12.87 10.00 5.87
CA SER A 135 13.31 11.38 5.60
C SER A 135 12.31 12.25 4.84
N GLN A 136 11.29 11.66 4.22
CA GLN A 136 10.23 12.41 3.52
C GLN A 136 9.13 12.96 4.44
N TRP A 137 9.15 12.58 5.73
CA TRP A 137 8.13 12.93 6.71
C TRP A 137 8.65 13.94 7.72
N SER A 138 7.75 14.82 8.18
CA SER A 138 8.07 15.78 9.25
C SER A 138 8.08 15.09 10.62
N CYS A 139 9.05 15.44 11.46
CA CYS A 139 9.05 15.04 12.87
C CYS A 139 8.14 15.92 13.74
N ASP A 140 7.82 17.14 13.26
CA ASP A 140 7.14 18.16 14.07
C ASP A 140 5.68 18.38 13.67
N ASN A 141 5.27 17.93 12.48
CA ASN A 141 3.91 18.15 11.96
C ASN A 141 3.25 16.84 11.52
N LEU A 142 2.77 16.09 12.51
CA LEU A 142 2.15 14.78 12.30
C LEU A 142 0.83 14.89 11.54
N VAL A 143 0.04 15.93 11.77
CA VAL A 143 -1.22 16.17 11.05
C VAL A 143 -0.96 16.39 9.56
N LEU A 144 0.09 17.12 9.21
CA LEU A 144 0.48 17.30 7.81
C LEU A 144 0.94 15.96 7.18
N ASN A 145 1.63 15.12 7.93
CA ASN A 145 2.02 13.80 7.47
C ASN A 145 0.78 12.95 7.16
N ASP A 146 -0.22 12.93 8.06
CA ASP A 146 -1.48 12.20 7.86
C ASP A 146 -2.25 12.69 6.64
N GLN A 147 -2.28 13.99 6.43
CA GLN A 147 -2.87 14.58 5.22
C GLN A 147 -2.14 14.11 3.95
N LYS A 148 -0.81 14.17 3.97
CA LYS A 148 0.03 13.74 2.82
C LYS A 148 -0.16 12.27 2.48
N VAL A 149 -0.13 11.37 3.49
CA VAL A 149 -0.26 9.94 3.25
C VAL A 149 -1.66 9.58 2.74
N ALA A 150 -2.70 10.18 3.29
CA ALA A 150 -4.07 9.99 2.82
C ALA A 150 -4.30 10.53 1.41
N GLU A 151 -3.72 11.69 1.08
CA GLU A 151 -3.79 12.26 -0.27
C GLU A 151 -3.06 11.39 -1.31
N GLN A 152 -1.90 10.84 -0.96
CA GLN A 152 -1.20 9.89 -1.81
C GLN A 152 -2.07 8.66 -2.12
N LEU A 153 -2.77 8.10 -1.12
CA LEU A 153 -3.65 6.96 -1.32
C LEU A 153 -4.83 7.31 -2.24
N LYS A 154 -5.46 8.47 -2.05
CA LYS A 154 -6.55 8.93 -2.94
C LYS A 154 -6.10 9.01 -4.41
N ARG A 155 -4.87 9.46 -4.66
CA ARG A 155 -4.30 9.52 -6.01
C ARG A 155 -4.09 8.13 -6.60
N VAL A 156 -3.62 7.17 -5.79
CA VAL A 156 -3.47 5.77 -6.21
C VAL A 156 -4.82 5.19 -6.60
N ILE A 157 -5.81 5.25 -5.70
CA ILE A 157 -7.18 4.73 -5.96
C ILE A 157 -7.81 5.39 -7.19
N LYS A 158 -7.68 6.72 -7.33
CA LYS A 158 -8.23 7.42 -8.50
C LYS A 158 -7.60 6.97 -9.80
N ARG A 159 -6.30 6.72 -9.81
CA ARG A 159 -5.58 6.23 -11.00
C ARG A 159 -6.05 4.83 -11.37
N GLU A 160 -6.14 3.93 -10.41
CA GLU A 160 -6.59 2.55 -10.62
C GLU A 160 -8.02 2.49 -11.16
N LEU A 161 -8.94 3.28 -10.59
CA LEU A 161 -10.31 3.39 -11.10
C LEU A 161 -10.35 3.93 -12.54
N GLN A 162 -9.46 4.88 -12.88
CA GLN A 162 -9.38 5.42 -14.23
C GLN A 162 -8.85 4.37 -15.21
N ASP A 163 -7.79 3.65 -14.83
CA ASP A 163 -7.19 2.59 -15.66
C ASP A 163 -8.20 1.45 -15.91
N GLU A 164 -9.03 1.07 -14.91
CA GLU A 164 -10.11 0.11 -15.10
C GLU A 164 -11.20 0.58 -16.07
N VAL A 165 -11.57 1.86 -15.99
CA VAL A 165 -12.57 2.46 -16.89
C VAL A 165 -12.04 2.47 -18.33
N ASP A 166 -10.77 2.83 -18.50
CA ASP A 166 -10.15 2.89 -19.83
C ASP A 166 -9.94 1.48 -20.41
N ALA A 167 -9.62 0.48 -19.59
CA ALA A 167 -9.51 -0.92 -20.01
C ALA A 167 -10.85 -1.56 -20.44
N ARG A 168 -11.97 -1.09 -19.86
CA ARG A 168 -13.33 -1.56 -20.23
C ARG A 168 -13.92 -0.81 -21.43
N ARG A 169 -13.22 0.19 -21.96
CA ARG A 169 -13.66 0.92 -23.14
C ARG A 169 -13.53 0.01 -24.37
N PRO A 170 -14.62 -0.31 -25.09
CA PRO A 170 -14.51 -1.16 -26.27
C PRO A 170 -13.59 -0.53 -27.29
N GLU A 171 -12.58 -1.27 -27.73
CA GLU A 171 -11.77 -0.88 -28.86
C GLU A 171 -12.68 -0.69 -30.08
N GLY A 172 -12.72 0.52 -30.62
CA GLY A 172 -13.13 0.76 -31.99
C GLY A 172 -14.58 1.01 -32.24
N GLY A 173 -14.96 2.21 -32.11
CA GLY A 173 -15.83 2.84 -33.08
C GLY A 173 -15.02 3.67 -34.07
N GLN A 174 -14.16 3.06 -34.88
CA GLN A 174 -13.80 3.69 -36.14
C GLN A 174 -15.07 3.76 -37.00
N LYS A 175 -15.80 4.86 -36.86
CA LYS A 175 -16.77 5.24 -37.86
C LYS A 175 -15.99 5.53 -39.14
N ASN A 176 -15.91 4.53 -40.00
CA ASN A 176 -15.69 4.74 -41.42
C ASN A 176 -16.80 5.64 -41.94
N VAL A 177 -16.55 6.93 -41.92
CA VAL A 177 -17.31 7.86 -42.72
C VAL A 177 -16.84 7.64 -44.15
N SER A 178 -17.49 6.69 -44.80
CA SER A 178 -17.40 6.56 -46.26
C SER A 178 -17.80 7.91 -46.85
N ARG A 179 -16.82 8.56 -47.46
CA ARG A 179 -17.06 9.68 -48.39
C ARG A 179 -17.94 9.15 -49.52
N GLN A 180 -19.25 9.27 -49.40
CA GLN A 180 -20.12 9.18 -50.55
C GLN A 180 -19.86 10.39 -51.41
N ALA A 181 -19.37 10.10 -52.60
CA ALA A 181 -19.16 11.02 -53.69
C ALA A 181 -20.45 11.78 -54.01
N PHE A 182 -20.42 13.11 -53.96
CA PHE A 182 -21.41 13.93 -54.59
C PHE A 182 -21.29 13.77 -56.08
N ILE A 183 -22.21 13.01 -56.66
CA ILE A 183 -22.46 13.03 -58.08
C ILE A 183 -23.29 14.27 -58.39
N THR A 184 -22.66 15.24 -58.99
CA THR A 184 -23.32 16.38 -59.59
C THR A 184 -24.17 15.90 -60.78
N CYS A 185 -25.45 16.02 -60.67
CA CYS A 185 -26.31 15.87 -61.83
C CYS A 185 -26.55 17.24 -62.45
N ASN A 186 -25.84 17.51 -63.52
CA ASN A 186 -26.17 18.58 -64.49
C ASN A 186 -27.17 18.00 -65.45
N HIS A 187 -28.20 18.71 -65.73
CA HIS A 187 -29.20 18.68 -66.79
C HIS A 187 -30.64 18.46 -66.28
N CYS A 188 -31.39 19.53 -66.32
CA CYS A 188 -32.62 19.60 -67.15
C CYS A 188 -33.09 21.00 -67.26
N GLU A 189 -33.03 21.45 -68.48
CA GLU A 189 -33.82 22.59 -69.00
C GLU A 189 -35.30 22.24 -68.98
N CYS A 190 -36.14 23.17 -68.59
CA CYS A 190 -37.36 23.70 -69.23
C CYS A 190 -38.05 24.65 -68.25
#